data_6db1e8c61c933d9fc331cd54a6599149
#
_entry.id   6db1e8c61c933d9fc331cd54a6599149
#
_cell.length_a   1.000
_cell.length_b   1.000
_cell.length_c   1.000
_cell.angle_alpha   90.00
_cell.angle_beta   90.00
_cell.angle_gamma   90.00
#
_symmetry.space_group_name_H-M   'P 1'
#
loop_
_entity.id
_entity.type
_entity.pdbx_description
1 polymer ?
#
loop_
_entity_poly.entity_id
_entity_poly.type
_entity_poly.pdbx_seq_one_letter_code
_entity_poly.pdbx_strand_id
1 'polypeptide(L)'
;SQEGHEHWYWRLDHFETDKTIIEDITRRIAFHYGADLSAWDYQQVLRPVDTWNHKRNKPVTLLSKNNILYSINDFLGIPIPPAGTRVDIHEGRLPGKEEVLAKYRWTVDALDLLFKDEIPKGRRSDALARLAHEVIESGCSNEEAFVLLLSKDDVWGKFVGRSDRKRRIESLIANVRRRKATVAEIVHGAPEVYRFSDFMNTNIELKWAIEGLLPVAGSMVIFGKPGIGKSTFSLRLAIHLALGKDKFLLWNIINRQRVLFVSLEMQHYEVKEFFRDMQIPEDEERELQEQFFIWPIGNPYPFDTPDQQLELVKYIKLHKIELVIIDSLSISMYGSVKDDDAIKRLNSFLNEDVRRDLKCSYIFIHHPRKKGIGETESKDDLDDGYGSTYINANAQTVVVLSSRPGSNRIKVKLPKTRMVRKMEDFEIERTPNRGFVLVGSNQAAYTKETMDTTISEPGESPPDEVPTNNSLGKLFNF
;
A
#
# COMPACT_ATOMS: atom_id res chain seq x y z
N SER A 1 -29.43 13.25 -2.99
CA SER A 1 -28.42 12.21 -3.19
C SER A 1 -27.10 12.87 -3.49
N GLN A 2 -26.00 12.23 -3.14
CA GLN A 2 -24.69 12.58 -3.71
C GLN A 2 -24.78 12.40 -5.22
N GLU A 3 -23.98 13.12 -6.03
CA GLU A 3 -23.84 12.80 -7.45
C GLU A 3 -23.65 11.29 -7.59
N GLY A 4 -24.47 10.65 -8.42
CA GLY A 4 -24.44 9.21 -8.64
C GLY A 4 -25.46 8.34 -7.88
N HIS A 5 -26.34 8.92 -7.08
CA HIS A 5 -27.43 8.14 -6.50
C HIS A 5 -28.64 8.12 -7.41
N GLU A 6 -28.97 6.94 -7.90
CA GLU A 6 -30.09 6.68 -8.80
C GLU A 6 -31.13 5.78 -8.12
N HIS A 7 -32.40 5.93 -8.51
CA HIS A 7 -33.46 5.00 -8.17
C HIS A 7 -33.84 4.28 -9.45
N TRP A 8 -33.83 2.96 -9.41
CA TRP A 8 -34.18 2.12 -10.55
C TRP A 8 -35.55 1.49 -10.30
N TYR A 9 -36.37 1.46 -11.34
CA TYR A 9 -37.73 0.92 -11.30
C TYR A 9 -37.91 -0.09 -12.41
N TRP A 10 -38.37 -1.28 -12.08
CA TRP A 10 -38.75 -2.32 -13.04
C TRP A 10 -40.27 -2.38 -13.12
N ARG A 11 -40.84 -2.25 -14.30
CA ARG A 11 -42.27 -2.35 -14.52
C ARG A 11 -42.61 -3.82 -14.71
N LEU A 12 -43.48 -4.35 -13.86
CA LEU A 12 -44.03 -5.69 -14.04
C LEU A 12 -45.13 -5.70 -15.13
N ASP A 13 -45.29 -6.84 -15.79
CA ASP A 13 -46.30 -7.11 -16.78
C ASP A 13 -47.70 -7.26 -16.18
N HIS A 14 -47.79 -7.49 -14.84
CA HIS A 14 -49.02 -7.55 -14.07
C HIS A 14 -48.84 -6.83 -12.73
N PHE A 15 -49.97 -6.59 -12.06
CA PHE A 15 -49.98 -5.95 -10.76
C PHE A 15 -49.80 -7.01 -9.65
N GLU A 16 -48.68 -6.94 -8.91
CA GLU A 16 -48.37 -7.85 -7.81
C GLU A 16 -48.75 -7.22 -6.47
N THR A 17 -49.43 -7.96 -5.65
CA THR A 17 -49.88 -7.55 -4.30
C THR A 17 -49.25 -8.36 -3.16
N ASP A 18 -48.63 -9.48 -3.50
CA ASP A 18 -47.96 -10.31 -2.50
C ASP A 18 -46.68 -9.63 -2.03
N LYS A 19 -46.74 -9.16 -0.80
CA LYS A 19 -45.63 -8.50 -0.12
C LYS A 19 -44.38 -9.36 -0.13
N THR A 20 -44.48 -10.66 0.08
CA THR A 20 -43.38 -11.58 0.18
C THR A 20 -42.63 -11.69 -1.14
N ILE A 21 -43.37 -11.76 -2.23
CA ILE A 21 -42.80 -11.81 -3.60
C ILE A 21 -42.11 -10.50 -3.91
N ILE A 22 -42.76 -9.37 -3.64
CA ILE A 22 -42.16 -8.03 -3.91
C ILE A 22 -40.87 -7.85 -3.10
N GLU A 23 -40.87 -8.19 -1.81
CA GLU A 23 -39.69 -8.08 -0.96
C GLU A 23 -38.56 -9.02 -1.40
N ASP A 24 -38.89 -10.26 -1.82
CA ASP A 24 -37.89 -11.21 -2.32
C ASP A 24 -37.21 -10.70 -3.60
N ILE A 25 -38.02 -10.28 -4.58
CA ILE A 25 -37.50 -9.73 -5.84
C ILE A 25 -36.65 -8.47 -5.58
N THR A 26 -37.14 -7.55 -4.78
CA THR A 26 -36.43 -6.30 -4.48
C THR A 26 -35.11 -6.57 -3.76
N ARG A 27 -35.07 -7.55 -2.86
CA ARG A 27 -33.83 -8.02 -2.19
C ARG A 27 -32.84 -8.61 -3.17
N ARG A 28 -33.28 -9.48 -4.09
CA ARG A 28 -32.44 -10.09 -5.14
C ARG A 28 -31.82 -9.02 -6.02
N ILE A 29 -32.63 -8.07 -6.51
CA ILE A 29 -32.19 -6.95 -7.34
C ILE A 29 -31.19 -6.08 -6.57
N ALA A 30 -31.53 -5.61 -5.37
CA ALA A 30 -30.67 -4.75 -4.57
C ALA A 30 -29.32 -5.42 -4.29
N PHE A 31 -29.34 -6.71 -4.06
CA PHE A 31 -28.15 -7.51 -3.80
C PHE A 31 -27.30 -7.71 -5.06
N HIS A 32 -27.90 -8.09 -6.17
CA HIS A 32 -27.22 -8.37 -7.43
C HIS A 32 -26.54 -7.13 -8.03
N TYR A 33 -27.20 -5.97 -7.94
CA TYR A 33 -26.65 -4.70 -8.47
C TYR A 33 -25.90 -3.87 -7.42
N GLY A 34 -25.68 -4.40 -6.21
CA GLY A 34 -24.94 -3.67 -5.16
C GLY A 34 -25.66 -2.43 -4.64
N ALA A 35 -26.99 -2.39 -4.73
CA ALA A 35 -27.80 -1.27 -4.27
C ALA A 35 -27.91 -1.24 -2.73
N ASP A 36 -28.55 -0.20 -2.18
CA ASP A 36 -28.77 -0.08 -0.74
C ASP A 36 -29.66 -1.23 -0.22
N LEU A 37 -29.04 -2.16 0.51
CA LEU A 37 -29.72 -3.32 1.08
C LEU A 37 -30.73 -2.98 2.17
N SER A 38 -30.82 -1.73 2.64
CA SER A 38 -31.87 -1.27 3.53
C SER A 38 -33.13 -0.80 2.81
N ALA A 39 -33.10 -0.74 1.47
CA ALA A 39 -34.16 -0.18 0.62
C ALA A 39 -35.01 -1.26 -0.08
N TRP A 40 -35.04 -2.49 0.43
CA TRP A 40 -35.82 -3.60 -0.13
C TRP A 40 -37.20 -3.79 0.51
N ASP A 41 -37.48 -3.07 1.60
CA ASP A 41 -38.74 -3.17 2.34
C ASP A 41 -39.93 -2.71 1.49
N TYR A 42 -41.00 -3.47 1.47
CA TYR A 42 -42.27 -3.14 0.83
C TYR A 42 -42.80 -1.75 1.20
N GLN A 43 -42.49 -1.24 2.40
CA GLN A 43 -42.92 0.08 2.88
C GLN A 43 -41.99 1.23 2.43
N GLN A 44 -40.98 0.98 1.65
CA GLN A 44 -40.11 2.03 1.16
C GLN A 44 -40.85 3.02 0.25
N VAL A 45 -40.89 4.26 0.70
CA VAL A 45 -41.42 5.37 -0.10
C VAL A 45 -40.29 6.00 -0.90
N LEU A 46 -40.26 5.74 -2.21
CA LEU A 46 -39.35 6.39 -3.13
C LEU A 46 -39.96 7.71 -3.62
N ARG A 47 -39.08 8.67 -3.95
CA ARG A 47 -39.53 9.94 -4.50
C ARG A 47 -39.90 9.78 -5.96
N PRO A 48 -41.15 10.10 -6.36
CA PRO A 48 -41.53 10.04 -7.76
C PRO A 48 -40.70 11.01 -8.62
N VAL A 49 -40.58 10.68 -9.90
CA VAL A 49 -40.05 11.60 -10.92
C VAL A 49 -40.90 12.88 -10.95
N ASP A 50 -40.31 14.00 -11.31
CA ASP A 50 -40.93 15.33 -11.36
C ASP A 50 -41.35 15.90 -10.00
N THR A 51 -40.86 15.34 -8.89
CA THR A 51 -41.01 15.90 -7.55
C THR A 51 -39.74 16.62 -7.10
N TRP A 52 -39.86 17.36 -5.98
CA TRP A 52 -38.73 18.11 -5.42
C TRP A 52 -38.15 17.40 -4.20
N ASN A 53 -36.84 17.19 -4.20
CA ASN A 53 -36.12 16.71 -3.02
C ASN A 53 -35.77 17.86 -2.10
N HIS A 54 -36.64 18.23 -1.16
CA HIS A 54 -36.44 19.35 -0.25
C HIS A 54 -35.19 19.19 0.65
N LYS A 55 -34.81 17.95 1.01
CA LYS A 55 -33.61 17.70 1.81
C LYS A 55 -32.33 18.07 1.08
N ARG A 56 -32.32 18.00 -0.25
CA ARG A 56 -31.17 18.25 -1.12
C ARG A 56 -31.32 19.48 -2.00
N ASN A 57 -32.49 20.12 -1.94
CA ASN A 57 -32.84 21.27 -2.75
C ASN A 57 -32.61 21.05 -4.26
N LYS A 58 -33.02 19.91 -4.78
CA LYS A 58 -32.87 19.51 -6.19
C LYS A 58 -34.13 18.80 -6.71
N PRO A 59 -34.46 18.94 -8.00
CA PRO A 59 -35.53 18.14 -8.60
C PRO A 59 -35.14 16.66 -8.71
N VAL A 60 -36.13 15.81 -8.72
CA VAL A 60 -36.01 14.37 -9.06
C VAL A 60 -36.27 14.23 -10.56
N THR A 61 -35.25 13.98 -11.34
CA THR A 61 -35.32 13.93 -12.81
C THR A 61 -35.26 12.50 -13.31
N LEU A 62 -35.96 12.24 -14.42
CA LEU A 62 -35.87 10.96 -15.13
C LEU A 62 -34.57 10.93 -15.95
N LEU A 63 -33.70 9.98 -15.64
CA LEU A 63 -32.44 9.80 -16.36
C LEU A 63 -32.61 8.96 -17.63
N SER A 64 -33.37 7.86 -17.54
CA SER A 64 -33.60 6.94 -18.64
C SER A 64 -34.95 6.23 -18.46
N LYS A 65 -35.58 5.85 -19.52
CA LYS A 65 -36.81 5.05 -19.53
C LYS A 65 -36.79 4.09 -20.73
N ASN A 66 -37.12 2.83 -20.46
CA ASN A 66 -37.45 1.87 -21.51
C ASN A 66 -38.92 1.43 -21.38
N ASN A 67 -39.44 0.74 -22.39
CA ASN A 67 -40.81 0.22 -22.39
C ASN A 67 -40.87 -1.29 -22.09
N ILE A 68 -39.81 -1.84 -21.47
CA ILE A 68 -39.76 -3.26 -21.15
C ILE A 68 -40.70 -3.53 -19.99
N LEU A 69 -41.51 -4.56 -20.11
CA LEU A 69 -42.29 -5.15 -19.04
C LEU A 69 -41.61 -6.46 -18.61
N TYR A 70 -41.45 -6.64 -17.32
CA TYR A 70 -40.79 -7.79 -16.71
C TYR A 70 -41.82 -8.69 -16.05
N SER A 71 -41.66 -9.99 -16.23
CA SER A 71 -42.37 -10.98 -15.46
C SER A 71 -41.64 -11.24 -14.13
N ILE A 72 -42.35 -11.67 -13.11
CA ILE A 72 -41.73 -12.11 -11.85
C ILE A 72 -40.65 -13.17 -12.09
N ASN A 73 -40.87 -14.06 -13.06
CA ASN A 73 -39.95 -15.12 -13.40
C ASN A 73 -38.59 -14.60 -13.91
N ASP A 74 -38.55 -13.41 -14.51
CA ASP A 74 -37.28 -12.80 -14.95
C ASP A 74 -36.31 -12.51 -13.77
N PHE A 75 -36.86 -12.36 -12.56
CA PHE A 75 -36.08 -12.11 -11.35
C PHE A 75 -35.77 -13.37 -10.55
N LEU A 76 -36.46 -14.48 -10.76
CA LEU A 76 -36.23 -15.72 -10.04
C LEU A 76 -34.87 -16.37 -10.35
N GLY A 77 -34.31 -16.06 -11.51
CA GLY A 77 -32.95 -16.45 -11.89
C GLY A 77 -31.84 -15.68 -11.16
N ILE A 78 -32.16 -14.56 -10.53
CA ILE A 78 -31.22 -13.80 -9.73
C ILE A 78 -31.00 -14.53 -8.40
N PRO A 79 -29.73 -14.78 -7.97
CA PRO A 79 -29.46 -15.51 -6.75
C PRO A 79 -30.15 -14.92 -5.51
N ILE A 80 -30.70 -15.78 -4.67
CA ILE A 80 -31.25 -15.37 -3.38
C ILE A 80 -30.09 -14.89 -2.52
N PRO A 81 -30.15 -13.65 -1.96
CA PRO A 81 -29.14 -13.24 -1.01
C PRO A 81 -29.12 -14.20 0.19
N PRO A 82 -27.94 -14.58 0.69
CA PRO A 82 -27.86 -15.47 1.84
C PRO A 82 -28.70 -14.90 2.98
N ALA A 83 -29.46 -15.76 3.65
CA ALA A 83 -30.27 -15.38 4.80
C ALA A 83 -29.38 -14.64 5.79
N GLY A 84 -29.76 -13.42 6.15
CA GLY A 84 -28.94 -12.57 7.01
C GLY A 84 -28.63 -13.32 8.30
N THR A 85 -27.39 -13.73 8.46
CA THR A 85 -26.89 -14.27 9.71
C THR A 85 -27.05 -13.19 10.76
N ARG A 86 -27.95 -13.41 11.70
CA ARG A 86 -28.05 -12.57 12.88
C ARG A 86 -26.74 -12.71 13.62
N VAL A 87 -26.04 -11.63 13.82
CA VAL A 87 -24.84 -11.62 14.63
C VAL A 87 -25.31 -11.37 16.04
N ASP A 88 -25.34 -12.42 16.85
CA ASP A 88 -25.64 -12.33 18.29
C ASP A 88 -24.29 -12.24 19.02
N ILE A 89 -24.01 -11.09 19.62
CA ILE A 89 -22.82 -10.87 20.43
C ILE A 89 -23.09 -11.31 21.88
N HIS A 90 -22.33 -12.29 22.34
CA HIS A 90 -22.37 -12.76 23.72
C HIS A 90 -21.53 -11.84 24.61
N GLU A 91 -22.16 -11.02 25.43
CA GLU A 91 -21.49 -10.06 26.33
C GLU A 91 -20.70 -10.69 27.47
N GLY A 92 -20.85 -11.98 27.70
CA GLY A 92 -20.22 -12.66 28.86
C GLY A 92 -18.71 -12.73 28.83
N ARG A 93 -18.06 -12.48 27.69
CA ARG A 93 -16.58 -12.56 27.54
C ARG A 93 -16.11 -11.75 26.32
N LEU A 94 -16.32 -10.44 26.39
CA LEU A 94 -15.77 -9.58 25.35
C LEU A 94 -14.26 -9.37 25.60
N PRO A 95 -13.42 -9.41 24.54
CA PRO A 95 -11.99 -9.13 24.67
C PRO A 95 -11.74 -7.66 25.03
N GLY A 96 -10.57 -7.36 25.58
CA GLY A 96 -10.13 -5.99 25.80
C GLY A 96 -9.81 -5.29 24.47
N LYS A 97 -10.11 -3.99 24.37
CA LYS A 97 -9.82 -3.19 23.17
C LYS A 97 -8.35 -3.25 22.80
N GLU A 98 -7.47 -3.09 23.78
CA GLU A 98 -6.00 -3.10 23.61
C GLU A 98 -5.51 -4.47 23.15
N GLU A 99 -6.12 -5.54 23.66
CA GLU A 99 -5.84 -6.91 23.23
C GLU A 99 -6.18 -7.11 21.75
N VAL A 100 -7.35 -6.64 21.33
CA VAL A 100 -7.76 -6.73 19.92
C VAL A 100 -6.87 -5.88 19.03
N LEU A 101 -6.51 -4.67 19.44
CA LEU A 101 -5.62 -3.79 18.67
C LEU A 101 -4.23 -4.41 18.48
N ALA A 102 -3.71 -5.12 19.49
CA ALA A 102 -2.41 -5.77 19.42
C ALA A 102 -2.41 -7.08 18.60
N LYS A 103 -3.58 -7.69 18.41
CA LYS A 103 -3.71 -9.02 17.78
C LYS A 103 -3.61 -8.99 16.26
N TYR A 104 -4.08 -7.90 15.63
CA TYR A 104 -4.25 -7.83 14.19
C TYR A 104 -3.29 -6.86 13.54
N ARG A 105 -3.00 -7.14 12.28
CA ARG A 105 -2.38 -6.18 11.39
C ARG A 105 -3.47 -5.32 10.74
N TRP A 106 -3.36 -4.01 10.93
CA TRP A 106 -4.35 -3.06 10.47
C TRP A 106 -3.92 -2.39 9.17
N THR A 107 -4.87 -2.17 8.27
CA THR A 107 -4.67 -1.33 7.10
C THR A 107 -4.50 0.14 7.53
N VAL A 108 -3.91 0.95 6.64
CA VAL A 108 -3.79 2.42 6.87
C VAL A 108 -5.16 3.06 7.13
N ASP A 109 -6.18 2.63 6.41
CA ASP A 109 -7.54 3.14 6.57
C ASP A 109 -8.18 2.69 7.88
N ALA A 110 -7.94 1.46 8.31
CA ALA A 110 -8.34 0.97 9.62
C ALA A 110 -7.70 1.79 10.74
N LEU A 111 -6.38 2.02 10.66
CA LEU A 111 -5.65 2.80 11.65
C LEU A 111 -6.14 4.25 11.70
N ASP A 112 -6.34 4.91 10.56
CA ASP A 112 -6.90 6.27 10.52
C ASP A 112 -8.25 6.35 11.26
N LEU A 113 -9.11 5.36 11.07
CA LEU A 113 -10.42 5.31 11.72
C LEU A 113 -10.33 4.92 13.21
N LEU A 114 -9.50 3.93 13.55
CA LEU A 114 -9.35 3.45 14.93
C LEU A 114 -8.78 4.50 15.88
N PHE A 115 -7.95 5.40 15.38
CA PHE A 115 -7.30 6.43 16.21
C PHE A 115 -7.84 7.85 15.99
N LYS A 116 -8.82 8.03 15.13
CA LYS A 116 -9.45 9.32 14.88
C LYS A 116 -10.38 9.72 16.00
N ASP A 117 -10.10 10.85 16.65
CA ASP A 117 -10.88 11.30 17.82
C ASP A 117 -12.19 11.97 17.45
N GLU A 118 -12.27 12.64 16.30
CA GLU A 118 -13.46 13.37 15.90
C GLU A 118 -13.92 13.05 14.47
N ILE A 119 -15.24 12.88 14.33
CA ILE A 119 -15.92 12.78 13.04
C ILE A 119 -17.08 13.78 13.00
N PRO A 120 -17.22 14.60 11.94
CA PRO A 120 -18.36 15.49 11.78
C PRO A 120 -19.70 14.77 11.88
N LYS A 121 -20.70 15.37 12.54
CA LYS A 121 -22.02 14.75 12.81
C LYS A 121 -22.64 14.09 11.57
N GLY A 122 -22.53 14.69 10.41
CA GLY A 122 -23.09 14.15 9.15
C GLY A 122 -22.38 12.93 8.59
N ARG A 123 -21.13 12.64 9.03
CA ARG A 123 -20.28 11.55 8.51
C ARG A 123 -20.06 10.39 9.47
N ARG A 124 -20.59 10.45 10.68
CA ARG A 124 -20.38 9.44 11.73
C ARG A 124 -20.92 8.05 11.34
N SER A 125 -22.04 7.99 10.64
CA SER A 125 -22.60 6.71 10.13
C SER A 125 -21.67 6.05 9.13
N ASP A 126 -21.18 6.83 8.17
CA ASP A 126 -20.31 6.34 7.10
C ASP A 126 -18.94 5.90 7.69
N ALA A 127 -18.43 6.65 8.67
CA ALA A 127 -17.19 6.30 9.35
C ALA A 127 -17.31 4.99 10.15
N LEU A 128 -18.40 4.77 10.89
CA LEU A 128 -18.64 3.51 11.59
C LEU A 128 -18.83 2.34 10.62
N ALA A 129 -19.52 2.55 9.50
CA ALA A 129 -19.69 1.51 8.48
C ALA A 129 -18.35 1.15 7.81
N ARG A 130 -17.52 2.16 7.50
CA ARG A 130 -16.16 1.94 6.98
C ARG A 130 -15.29 1.21 8.00
N LEU A 131 -15.30 1.64 9.26
CA LEU A 131 -14.55 0.95 10.30
C LEU A 131 -14.99 -0.50 10.45
N ALA A 132 -16.31 -0.80 10.42
CA ALA A 132 -16.80 -2.16 10.45
C ALA A 132 -16.24 -3.00 9.29
N HIS A 133 -16.16 -2.42 8.11
CA HIS A 133 -15.54 -3.08 6.95
C HIS A 133 -14.07 -3.37 7.21
N GLU A 134 -13.29 -2.36 7.59
CA GLU A 134 -11.84 -2.48 7.79
C GLU A 134 -11.45 -3.50 8.87
N VAL A 135 -12.13 -3.49 10.03
CA VAL A 135 -11.82 -4.44 11.11
C VAL A 135 -12.20 -5.87 10.76
N ILE A 136 -13.27 -6.08 10.00
CA ILE A 136 -13.68 -7.41 9.53
C ILE A 136 -12.75 -7.91 8.42
N GLU A 137 -12.31 -7.04 7.52
CA GLU A 137 -11.29 -7.37 6.51
C GLU A 137 -9.95 -7.74 7.14
N SER A 138 -9.58 -7.09 8.25
CA SER A 138 -8.39 -7.42 9.04
C SER A 138 -8.48 -8.78 9.77
N GLY A 139 -9.65 -9.44 9.74
CA GLY A 139 -9.83 -10.79 10.30
C GLY A 139 -10.48 -10.84 11.68
N CYS A 140 -10.95 -9.71 12.25
CA CYS A 140 -11.61 -9.69 13.56
C CYS A 140 -12.81 -10.63 13.63
N SER A 141 -13.00 -11.26 14.79
CA SER A 141 -14.27 -11.94 15.11
C SER A 141 -15.41 -10.93 15.23
N ASN A 142 -16.64 -11.40 15.41
CA ASN A 142 -17.77 -10.52 15.59
C ASN A 142 -17.68 -9.76 16.93
N GLU A 143 -17.23 -10.42 17.99
CA GLU A 143 -17.02 -9.86 19.32
C GLU A 143 -15.93 -8.81 19.32
N GLU A 144 -14.82 -9.09 18.65
CA GLU A 144 -13.69 -8.17 18.50
C GLU A 144 -14.07 -6.93 17.70
N ALA A 145 -14.74 -7.10 16.56
CA ALA A 145 -15.26 -5.99 15.77
C ALA A 145 -16.28 -5.16 16.58
N PHE A 146 -17.13 -5.82 17.37
CA PHE A 146 -18.10 -5.15 18.23
C PHE A 146 -17.41 -4.25 19.25
N VAL A 147 -16.38 -4.74 19.95
CA VAL A 147 -15.62 -3.97 20.93
C VAL A 147 -14.99 -2.73 20.31
N LEU A 148 -14.36 -2.87 19.15
CA LEU A 148 -13.74 -1.73 18.46
C LEU A 148 -14.76 -0.69 18.00
N LEU A 149 -15.87 -1.14 17.41
CA LEU A 149 -16.96 -0.26 16.96
C LEU A 149 -17.65 0.45 18.12
N LEU A 150 -17.89 -0.27 19.23
CA LEU A 150 -18.48 0.29 20.43
C LEU A 150 -17.58 1.38 21.01
N SER A 151 -16.29 1.10 21.14
CA SER A 151 -15.27 2.06 21.61
C SER A 151 -15.21 3.32 20.75
N LYS A 152 -15.32 3.19 19.42
CA LYS A 152 -15.32 4.37 18.53
C LYS A 152 -16.66 5.09 18.53
N ASP A 153 -17.76 4.38 18.75
CA ASP A 153 -19.05 5.05 18.94
C ASP A 153 -19.10 5.85 20.24
N ASP A 154 -18.41 5.41 21.31
CA ASP A 154 -18.24 6.20 22.54
C ASP A 154 -17.57 7.55 22.25
N VAL A 155 -16.56 7.56 21.41
CA VAL A 155 -15.82 8.77 21.01
C VAL A 155 -16.62 9.63 20.03
N TRP A 156 -17.19 9.02 18.99
CA TRP A 156 -17.86 9.76 17.91
C TRP A 156 -19.32 10.12 18.22
N GLY A 157 -19.97 9.42 19.14
CA GLY A 157 -21.30 9.74 19.64
C GLY A 157 -22.40 9.57 18.59
N LYS A 158 -22.36 8.53 17.74
CA LYS A 158 -23.43 8.28 16.76
C LYS A 158 -24.66 7.62 17.36
N PHE A 159 -24.44 6.59 18.15
CA PHE A 159 -25.51 5.78 18.76
C PHE A 159 -25.55 5.89 20.29
N VAL A 160 -24.62 6.61 20.89
CA VAL A 160 -24.56 6.86 22.34
C VAL A 160 -25.91 7.40 22.85
N GLY A 161 -26.39 6.85 23.96
CA GLY A 161 -27.67 7.19 24.57
C GLY A 161 -28.93 6.57 23.92
N ARG A 162 -28.79 5.75 22.89
CA ARG A 162 -29.89 5.07 22.23
C ARG A 162 -30.09 3.68 22.83
N SER A 163 -31.36 3.33 23.10
CA SER A 163 -31.71 1.99 23.57
C SER A 163 -31.41 0.86 22.58
N ASP A 164 -31.35 1.18 21.28
CA ASP A 164 -31.04 0.24 20.18
C ASP A 164 -29.56 0.23 19.75
N ARG A 165 -28.66 0.85 20.54
CA ARG A 165 -27.22 1.02 20.23
C ARG A 165 -26.55 -0.29 19.88
N LYS A 166 -26.64 -1.30 20.75
CA LYS A 166 -26.07 -2.63 20.54
C LYS A 166 -26.51 -3.22 19.19
N ARG A 167 -27.82 -3.28 18.98
CA ARG A 167 -28.45 -3.82 17.77
C ARG A 167 -27.96 -3.12 16.50
N ARG A 168 -27.70 -1.80 16.56
CA ARG A 168 -27.19 -1.06 15.40
C ARG A 168 -25.74 -1.42 15.08
N ILE A 169 -24.90 -1.58 16.09
CA ILE A 169 -23.52 -2.02 15.89
C ILE A 169 -23.47 -3.46 15.36
N GLU A 170 -24.26 -4.37 15.94
CA GLU A 170 -24.44 -5.74 15.42
C GLU A 170 -24.91 -5.75 13.96
N SER A 171 -25.80 -4.84 13.58
CA SER A 171 -26.28 -4.71 12.20
C SER A 171 -25.19 -4.24 11.25
N LEU A 172 -24.27 -3.37 11.68
CA LEU A 172 -23.12 -2.97 10.87
C LEU A 172 -22.21 -4.18 10.59
N ILE A 173 -21.90 -4.97 11.61
CA ILE A 173 -21.09 -6.19 11.50
C ILE A 173 -21.78 -7.20 10.58
N ALA A 174 -23.06 -7.47 10.83
CA ALA A 174 -23.85 -8.40 10.02
C ALA A 174 -23.91 -8.00 8.53
N ASN A 175 -24.01 -6.71 8.23
CA ASN A 175 -24.04 -6.20 6.86
C ASN A 175 -22.68 -6.42 6.15
N VAL A 176 -21.58 -6.20 6.84
CA VAL A 176 -20.24 -6.46 6.27
C VAL A 176 -20.02 -7.96 6.07
N ARG A 177 -20.35 -8.78 7.09
CA ARG A 177 -20.24 -10.25 6.97
C ARG A 177 -21.08 -10.81 5.82
N ARG A 178 -22.29 -10.29 5.66
CA ARG A 178 -23.18 -10.68 4.56
C ARG A 178 -22.55 -10.33 3.20
N ARG A 179 -22.06 -9.10 3.05
CA ARG A 179 -21.37 -8.68 1.82
C ARG A 179 -20.16 -9.57 1.55
N LYS A 180 -19.37 -9.87 2.57
CA LYS A 180 -18.18 -10.73 2.45
C LYS A 180 -18.55 -12.17 2.08
N ALA A 181 -19.56 -12.76 2.71
CA ALA A 181 -20.05 -14.09 2.34
C ALA A 181 -20.54 -14.11 0.88
N THR A 182 -21.26 -13.08 0.48
CA THR A 182 -21.74 -12.95 -0.89
C THR A 182 -20.65 -12.72 -1.90
N VAL A 183 -19.70 -11.86 -1.58
CA VAL A 183 -18.51 -11.67 -2.42
C VAL A 183 -17.71 -12.98 -2.49
N ALA A 184 -17.62 -13.77 -1.44
CA ALA A 184 -16.99 -15.09 -1.47
C ALA A 184 -17.79 -16.13 -2.30
N GLU A 185 -19.12 -16.01 -2.37
CA GLU A 185 -19.98 -16.89 -3.19
C GLU A 185 -20.07 -16.45 -4.66
N ILE A 186 -20.07 -15.13 -4.91
CA ILE A 186 -20.07 -14.55 -6.28
C ILE A 186 -18.65 -14.42 -6.81
N VAL A 187 -17.72 -14.09 -5.93
CA VAL A 187 -16.28 -14.01 -6.18
C VAL A 187 -15.61 -15.18 -5.44
N HIS A 188 -15.88 -16.40 -5.82
CA HIS A 188 -14.76 -17.19 -6.28
C HIS A 188 -14.18 -16.49 -7.54
N GLY A 189 -14.19 -15.13 -7.50
CA GLY A 189 -13.38 -14.30 -8.32
C GLY A 189 -11.97 -14.59 -7.87
N ALA A 190 -11.30 -15.41 -8.65
CA ALA A 190 -9.86 -15.38 -8.74
C ALA A 190 -9.41 -13.91 -8.58
N PRO A 191 -8.31 -13.65 -7.86
CA PRO A 191 -7.67 -12.34 -7.89
C PRO A 191 -7.67 -11.88 -9.35
N GLU A 192 -7.82 -10.58 -9.61
CA GLU A 192 -7.86 -10.04 -10.97
C GLU A 192 -6.78 -10.74 -11.82
N VAL A 193 -7.18 -11.81 -12.50
CA VAL A 193 -6.31 -12.57 -13.38
C VAL A 193 -6.42 -11.90 -14.72
N TYR A 194 -5.48 -11.07 -15.00
CA TYR A 194 -5.36 -10.46 -16.32
C TYR A 194 -5.03 -11.53 -17.36
N ARG A 195 -5.71 -11.51 -18.50
CA ARG A 195 -5.17 -12.18 -19.69
C ARG A 195 -3.88 -11.47 -20.08
N PHE A 196 -2.94 -12.17 -20.69
CA PHE A 196 -1.67 -11.58 -21.09
C PHE A 196 -1.82 -10.29 -21.90
N SER A 197 -2.73 -10.29 -22.89
CA SER A 197 -3.03 -9.11 -23.71
C SER A 197 -3.56 -7.93 -22.89
N ASP A 198 -4.46 -8.21 -21.92
CA ASP A 198 -5.08 -7.19 -21.09
C ASP A 198 -4.03 -6.59 -20.13
N PHE A 199 -3.16 -7.44 -19.56
CA PHE A 199 -2.05 -6.99 -18.74
C PHE A 199 -1.05 -6.12 -19.52
N MET A 200 -0.69 -6.51 -20.74
CA MET A 200 0.22 -5.73 -21.58
C MET A 200 -0.37 -4.39 -22.03
N ASN A 201 -1.68 -4.27 -22.08
CA ASN A 201 -2.39 -3.03 -22.41
C ASN A 201 -2.66 -2.14 -21.17
N THR A 202 -2.25 -2.57 -19.96
CA THR A 202 -2.34 -1.72 -18.77
C THR A 202 -1.31 -0.59 -18.88
N ASN A 203 -1.72 0.62 -18.52
CA ASN A 203 -0.82 1.78 -18.50
C ASN A 203 0.02 1.80 -17.20
N ILE A 204 0.72 0.69 -16.91
CA ILE A 204 1.62 0.57 -15.76
C ILE A 204 3.04 0.87 -16.23
N GLU A 205 3.52 2.06 -15.90
CA GLU A 205 4.88 2.48 -16.21
C GLU A 205 5.82 2.27 -15.03
N LEU A 206 7.00 1.74 -15.29
CA LEU A 206 8.08 1.69 -14.32
C LEU A 206 8.74 3.07 -14.19
N LYS A 207 8.55 3.72 -13.05
CA LYS A 207 9.22 4.98 -12.72
C LYS A 207 10.36 4.73 -11.75
N TRP A 208 11.49 5.39 -11.97
CA TRP A 208 12.67 5.26 -11.14
C TRP A 208 12.86 6.48 -10.25
N ALA A 209 13.18 6.27 -8.97
CA ALA A 209 13.80 7.28 -8.12
C ALA A 209 15.31 7.32 -8.45
N ILE A 210 15.95 6.15 -8.49
CA ILE A 210 17.34 5.95 -8.91
C ILE A 210 17.32 4.88 -9.99
N GLU A 211 17.77 5.23 -11.18
CA GLU A 211 17.75 4.35 -12.33
C GLU A 211 18.47 3.02 -12.06
N GLY A 212 17.79 1.92 -12.34
CA GLY A 212 18.31 0.57 -12.14
C GLY A 212 18.51 0.14 -10.68
N LEU A 213 18.33 1.04 -9.71
CA LEU A 213 18.58 0.76 -8.30
C LEU A 213 17.31 0.81 -7.44
N LEU A 214 16.56 1.89 -7.51
CA LEU A 214 15.36 2.09 -6.69
C LEU A 214 14.19 2.60 -7.53
N PRO A 215 13.20 1.77 -7.82
CA PRO A 215 11.94 2.25 -8.40
C PRO A 215 11.20 3.17 -7.44
N VAL A 216 10.34 4.03 -7.97
CA VAL A 216 9.32 4.73 -7.17
C VAL A 216 8.42 3.68 -6.51
N ALA A 217 8.07 3.88 -5.25
CA ALA A 217 7.44 2.86 -4.42
C ALA A 217 8.26 1.55 -4.34
N GLY A 218 9.57 1.66 -4.37
CA GLY A 218 10.52 0.55 -4.32
C GLY A 218 11.05 0.25 -2.93
N SER A 219 11.90 -0.78 -2.85
CA SER A 219 12.54 -1.18 -1.60
C SER A 219 14.01 -1.55 -1.81
N MET A 220 14.86 -1.05 -0.90
CA MET A 220 16.29 -1.33 -0.92
C MET A 220 16.80 -1.64 0.49
N VAL A 221 17.82 -2.46 0.58
CA VAL A 221 18.53 -2.74 1.84
C VAL A 221 20.01 -2.47 1.66
N ILE A 222 20.62 -1.75 2.60
CA ILE A 222 22.06 -1.47 2.64
C ILE A 222 22.68 -2.26 3.77
N PHE A 223 23.53 -3.20 3.44
CA PHE A 223 24.29 -4.03 4.38
C PHE A 223 25.73 -3.60 4.55
N GLY A 224 26.30 -3.87 5.70
CA GLY A 224 27.73 -3.71 5.97
C GLY A 224 28.07 -3.81 7.45
N LYS A 225 29.31 -4.15 7.76
CA LYS A 225 29.82 -4.23 9.15
C LYS A 225 29.65 -2.88 9.87
N PRO A 226 29.53 -2.86 11.22
CA PRO A 226 29.57 -1.62 11.99
C PRO A 226 30.81 -0.77 11.65
N GLY A 227 30.65 0.56 11.61
CA GLY A 227 31.74 1.51 11.31
C GLY A 227 32.14 1.62 9.84
N ILE A 228 31.52 0.86 8.93
CA ILE A 228 31.87 0.92 7.49
C ILE A 228 31.31 2.16 6.77
N GLY A 229 30.54 2.99 7.43
CA GLY A 229 29.97 4.21 6.85
C GLY A 229 28.60 4.05 6.17
N LYS A 230 27.80 3.04 6.56
CA LYS A 230 26.42 2.84 6.02
C LYS A 230 25.52 4.07 6.24
N SER A 231 25.49 4.59 7.47
CA SER A 231 24.70 5.77 7.83
C SER A 231 25.14 7.00 7.02
N THR A 232 26.46 7.20 6.85
CA THR A 232 27.01 8.26 6.01
C THR A 232 26.62 8.08 4.56
N PHE A 233 26.71 6.86 4.04
CA PHE A 233 26.37 6.54 2.65
C PHE A 233 24.87 6.79 2.39
N SER A 234 24.00 6.28 3.25
CA SER A 234 22.56 6.45 3.12
C SER A 234 22.11 7.91 3.29
N LEU A 235 22.77 8.66 4.19
CA LEU A 235 22.46 10.07 4.42
C LEU A 235 22.91 10.93 3.21
N ARG A 236 24.07 10.65 2.63
CA ARG A 236 24.49 11.31 1.37
C ARG A 236 23.56 10.97 0.22
N LEU A 237 23.19 9.71 0.06
CA LEU A 237 22.19 9.30 -0.93
C LEU A 237 20.86 10.03 -0.73
N ALA A 238 20.39 10.11 0.52
CA ALA A 238 19.17 10.82 0.89
C ALA A 238 19.20 12.30 0.52
N ILE A 239 20.33 12.99 0.78
CA ILE A 239 20.53 14.39 0.40
C ILE A 239 20.50 14.57 -1.12
N HIS A 240 21.18 13.71 -1.86
CA HIS A 240 21.17 13.78 -3.33
C HIS A 240 19.76 13.58 -3.90
N LEU A 241 18.99 12.63 -3.35
CA LEU A 241 17.60 12.41 -3.73
C LEU A 241 16.69 13.58 -3.38
N ALA A 242 16.88 14.16 -2.17
CA ALA A 242 16.07 15.29 -1.70
C ALA A 242 16.35 16.58 -2.51
N LEU A 243 17.58 16.76 -2.96
CA LEU A 243 17.98 17.87 -3.83
C LEU A 243 17.68 17.63 -5.31
N GLY A 244 17.36 16.38 -5.70
CA GLY A 244 17.19 16.03 -7.11
C GLY A 244 18.47 16.22 -7.94
N LYS A 245 19.64 15.88 -7.35
CA LYS A 245 20.90 15.91 -8.07
C LYS A 245 20.86 14.92 -9.24
N ASP A 246 21.59 15.16 -10.31
CA ASP A 246 21.59 14.29 -11.47
C ASP A 246 22.10 12.87 -11.15
N LYS A 247 23.06 12.76 -10.24
CA LYS A 247 23.72 11.50 -9.91
C LYS A 247 24.09 11.36 -8.44
N PHE A 248 24.11 10.11 -7.97
CA PHE A 248 24.84 9.70 -6.78
C PHE A 248 25.83 8.60 -7.17
N LEU A 249 27.12 8.92 -7.17
CA LEU A 249 28.18 8.03 -7.65
C LEU A 249 27.94 7.62 -9.13
N LEU A 250 27.69 6.34 -9.39
CA LEU A 250 27.42 5.81 -10.73
C LEU A 250 25.94 5.87 -11.11
N TRP A 251 25.05 6.15 -10.16
CA TRP A 251 23.61 6.01 -10.36
C TRP A 251 22.95 7.33 -10.72
N ASN A 252 22.20 7.33 -11.80
CA ASN A 252 21.37 8.48 -12.18
C ASN A 252 20.16 8.60 -11.25
N ILE A 253 19.90 9.80 -10.74
CA ILE A 253 18.69 10.13 -10.01
C ILE A 253 17.69 10.67 -11.04
N ILE A 254 16.56 9.98 -11.18
CA ILE A 254 15.56 10.31 -12.20
C ILE A 254 14.44 11.16 -11.60
N ASN A 255 14.05 10.86 -10.36
CA ASN A 255 13.00 11.59 -9.69
C ASN A 255 13.47 12.05 -8.31
N ARG A 256 13.36 13.35 -8.07
CA ARG A 256 13.52 13.96 -6.74
C ARG A 256 12.56 13.32 -5.77
N GLN A 257 12.99 13.15 -4.50
CA GLN A 257 12.18 12.51 -3.46
C GLN A 257 12.07 13.40 -2.23
N ARG A 258 10.89 13.48 -1.62
CA ARG A 258 10.73 13.94 -0.25
C ARG A 258 11.13 12.85 0.71
N VAL A 259 12.22 13.09 1.45
CA VAL A 259 12.88 12.06 2.25
C VAL A 259 12.56 12.23 3.73
N LEU A 260 12.19 11.14 4.40
CA LEU A 260 12.16 11.02 5.85
C LEU A 260 13.33 10.12 6.29
N PHE A 261 14.29 10.69 7.01
CA PHE A 261 15.39 9.95 7.59
C PHE A 261 15.10 9.59 9.04
N VAL A 262 14.96 8.30 9.31
CA VAL A 262 14.67 7.74 10.63
C VAL A 262 15.97 7.23 11.22
N SER A 263 16.63 8.06 12.05
CA SER A 263 17.84 7.68 12.78
C SER A 263 17.48 7.17 14.16
N LEU A 264 17.64 5.88 14.38
CA LEU A 264 17.34 5.23 15.66
C LEU A 264 18.61 4.95 16.50
N GLU A 265 19.78 4.96 15.87
CA GLU A 265 21.06 4.68 16.52
C GLU A 265 21.75 5.93 17.05
N MET A 266 21.58 7.08 16.37
CA MET A 266 22.28 8.32 16.69
C MET A 266 21.42 9.25 17.55
N GLN A 267 22.09 9.99 18.45
CA GLN A 267 21.46 11.08 19.21
C GLN A 267 21.34 12.35 18.36
N HIS A 268 20.47 13.29 18.74
CA HIS A 268 20.26 14.55 18.02
C HIS A 268 21.56 15.32 17.73
N TYR A 269 22.46 15.40 18.70
CA TYR A 269 23.73 16.10 18.53
C TYR A 269 24.63 15.39 17.52
N GLU A 270 24.63 14.05 17.48
CA GLU A 270 25.43 13.27 16.52
C GLU A 270 24.94 13.49 15.10
N VAL A 271 23.62 13.40 14.87
CA VAL A 271 23.02 13.70 13.55
C VAL A 271 23.37 15.13 13.12
N LYS A 272 23.30 16.10 14.03
CA LYS A 272 23.64 17.49 13.75
C LYS A 272 25.12 17.66 13.37
N GLU A 273 26.04 16.97 14.06
CA GLU A 273 27.46 17.00 13.70
C GLU A 273 27.70 16.31 12.35
N PHE A 274 26.98 15.22 12.03
CA PHE A 274 27.06 14.62 10.70
C PHE A 274 26.73 15.61 9.59
N PHE A 275 25.67 16.41 9.75
CA PHE A 275 25.31 17.44 8.78
C PHE A 275 26.36 18.55 8.69
N ARG A 276 26.90 19.02 9.83
CA ARG A 276 27.98 20.02 9.85
C ARG A 276 29.21 19.57 9.12
N ASP A 277 29.66 18.32 9.37
CA ASP A 277 30.81 17.74 8.71
C ASP A 277 30.61 17.58 7.19
N MET A 278 29.36 17.47 6.75
CA MET A 278 29.03 17.36 5.32
C MET A 278 29.25 18.67 4.56
N GLN A 279 29.30 19.80 5.24
CA GLN A 279 29.54 21.11 4.64
C GLN A 279 28.61 21.38 3.45
N ILE A 280 27.30 21.22 3.70
CA ILE A 280 26.28 21.46 2.68
C ILE A 280 26.23 22.96 2.36
N PRO A 281 26.23 23.38 1.08
CA PRO A 281 26.10 24.77 0.70
C PRO A 281 24.78 25.40 1.19
N GLU A 282 24.78 26.70 1.52
CA GLU A 282 23.61 27.40 2.06
C GLU A 282 22.38 27.38 1.15
N ASP A 283 22.58 27.40 -0.16
CA ASP A 283 21.51 27.30 -1.15
C ASP A 283 20.88 25.90 -1.13
N GLU A 284 21.67 24.85 -1.00
CA GLU A 284 21.22 23.48 -0.84
C GLU A 284 20.54 23.27 0.53
N GLU A 285 21.05 23.86 1.61
CA GLU A 285 20.39 23.82 2.93
C GLU A 285 18.99 24.39 2.90
N ARG A 286 18.80 25.51 2.19
CA ARG A 286 17.47 26.11 2.01
C ARG A 286 16.52 25.20 1.27
N GLU A 287 16.99 24.51 0.27
CA GLU A 287 16.20 23.55 -0.50
C GLU A 287 15.84 22.30 0.29
N LEU A 288 16.76 21.81 1.14
CA LEU A 288 16.55 20.67 2.02
C LEU A 288 15.46 20.93 3.08
N GLN A 289 15.22 22.17 3.51
CA GLN A 289 14.17 22.50 4.48
C GLN A 289 12.78 22.03 4.06
N GLU A 290 12.50 21.99 2.75
CA GLU A 290 11.22 21.58 2.20
C GLU A 290 11.17 20.08 1.78
N GLN A 291 12.33 19.44 1.67
CA GLN A 291 12.44 18.12 1.04
C GLN A 291 13.03 17.04 1.94
N PHE A 292 13.68 17.43 3.06
CA PHE A 292 14.35 16.50 3.94
C PHE A 292 13.83 16.61 5.37
N PHE A 293 13.30 15.52 5.88
CA PHE A 293 12.70 15.45 7.21
C PHE A 293 13.48 14.46 8.06
N ILE A 294 13.63 14.77 9.33
CA ILE A 294 14.30 13.91 10.31
C ILE A 294 13.27 13.43 11.32
N TRP A 295 13.18 12.13 11.50
CA TRP A 295 12.35 11.54 12.55
C TRP A 295 12.84 11.99 13.93
N PRO A 296 11.92 12.30 14.87
CA PRO A 296 12.31 12.67 16.23
C PRO A 296 13.18 11.59 16.87
N ILE A 297 14.37 11.99 17.27
CA ILE A 297 15.39 11.11 17.85
C ILE A 297 15.17 11.01 19.35
N GLY A 298 15.37 9.83 19.95
CA GLY A 298 15.41 9.68 21.40
C GLY A 298 14.52 8.59 21.98
N ASN A 299 13.63 7.99 21.18
CA ASN A 299 12.93 6.77 21.59
C ASN A 299 13.10 5.70 20.53
N PRO A 300 13.46 4.48 20.90
CA PRO A 300 13.34 3.35 19.97
C PRO A 300 11.87 3.20 19.62
N TYR A 301 11.54 3.51 18.39
CA TYR A 301 10.21 3.29 17.84
C TYR A 301 10.20 1.98 17.08
N PRO A 302 9.67 0.91 17.67
CA PRO A 302 9.54 -0.34 16.96
C PRO A 302 8.36 -0.27 15.99
N PHE A 303 8.66 -0.22 14.69
CA PHE A 303 7.67 -0.19 13.63
C PHE A 303 6.96 -1.55 13.41
N ASP A 304 7.23 -2.53 14.28
CA ASP A 304 6.49 -3.80 14.33
C ASP A 304 5.24 -3.74 15.22
N THR A 305 4.90 -2.56 15.76
CA THR A 305 3.69 -2.32 16.54
C THR A 305 2.70 -1.41 15.81
N PRO A 306 1.37 -1.63 15.96
CA PRO A 306 0.34 -0.84 15.28
C PRO A 306 0.41 0.66 15.54
N ASP A 307 0.67 1.07 16.79
CA ASP A 307 0.74 2.50 17.16
C ASP A 307 1.87 3.21 16.44
N GLN A 308 3.03 2.57 16.34
CA GLN A 308 4.20 3.12 15.67
C GLN A 308 4.07 3.11 14.15
N GLN A 309 3.39 2.10 13.61
CA GLN A 309 3.02 2.05 12.21
C GLN A 309 2.10 3.22 11.85
N LEU A 310 1.11 3.50 12.70
CA LEU A 310 0.23 4.66 12.53
C LEU A 310 0.99 5.99 12.56
N GLU A 311 1.91 6.16 13.51
CA GLU A 311 2.74 7.37 13.59
C GLU A 311 3.53 7.57 12.29
N LEU A 312 4.19 6.53 11.78
CA LEU A 312 4.92 6.62 10.51
C LEU A 312 3.99 6.98 9.35
N VAL A 313 2.82 6.36 9.27
CA VAL A 313 1.81 6.66 8.24
C VAL A 313 1.34 8.12 8.31
N LYS A 314 1.08 8.64 9.52
CA LYS A 314 0.70 10.04 9.73
C LYS A 314 1.77 10.99 9.20
N TYR A 315 3.05 10.74 9.52
CA TYR A 315 4.17 11.55 9.04
C TYR A 315 4.32 11.48 7.52
N ILE A 316 4.23 10.29 6.94
CA ILE A 316 4.30 10.11 5.48
C ILE A 316 3.20 10.94 4.80
N LYS A 317 1.96 10.85 5.28
CA LYS A 317 0.82 11.60 4.70
C LYS A 317 0.94 13.11 4.93
N LEU A 318 1.28 13.53 6.16
CA LEU A 318 1.36 14.94 6.54
C LEU A 318 2.41 15.69 5.73
N HIS A 319 3.59 15.11 5.62
CA HIS A 319 4.73 15.71 4.93
C HIS A 319 4.88 15.25 3.48
N LYS A 320 3.94 14.43 2.96
CA LYS A 320 3.98 13.88 1.59
C LYS A 320 5.32 13.20 1.29
N ILE A 321 5.79 12.36 2.23
CA ILE A 321 7.06 11.65 2.11
C ILE A 321 6.98 10.62 0.98
N GLU A 322 8.00 10.56 0.15
CA GLU A 322 8.12 9.64 -0.98
C GLU A 322 9.18 8.56 -0.75
N LEU A 323 10.08 8.80 0.21
CA LEU A 323 11.13 7.87 0.59
C LEU A 323 11.36 7.89 2.11
N VAL A 324 11.28 6.75 2.76
CA VAL A 324 11.66 6.55 4.17
C VAL A 324 12.97 5.79 4.24
N ILE A 325 13.98 6.31 4.95
CA ILE A 325 15.24 5.62 5.22
C ILE A 325 15.31 5.31 6.71
N ILE A 326 15.48 4.04 7.08
CA ILE A 326 15.47 3.57 8.48
C ILE A 326 16.87 3.05 8.85
N ASP A 327 17.52 3.73 9.77
CA ASP A 327 18.84 3.42 10.33
C ASP A 327 18.73 3.17 11.84
N SER A 328 18.65 1.93 12.28
CA SER A 328 18.79 0.66 11.59
C SER A 328 17.57 -0.25 11.83
N LEU A 329 17.46 -1.29 11.00
CA LEU A 329 16.41 -2.30 11.12
C LEU A 329 16.39 -2.98 12.49
N SER A 330 17.56 -3.27 13.05
CA SER A 330 17.67 -3.99 14.33
C SER A 330 17.05 -3.25 15.51
N ILE A 331 17.01 -1.92 15.48
CA ILE A 331 16.42 -1.08 16.53
C ILE A 331 14.96 -0.74 16.21
N SER A 332 14.56 -0.86 14.96
CA SER A 332 13.19 -0.56 14.52
C SER A 332 12.16 -1.64 14.91
N MET A 333 12.53 -2.63 15.71
CA MET A 333 11.68 -3.75 16.12
C MET A 333 11.79 -4.01 17.62
N TYR A 334 10.69 -4.35 18.28
CA TYR A 334 10.69 -4.88 19.65
C TYR A 334 11.26 -6.29 19.72
N GLY A 335 10.94 -7.08 18.71
CA GLY A 335 11.40 -8.45 18.58
C GLY A 335 12.85 -8.56 18.14
N SER A 336 13.42 -9.74 18.31
CA SER A 336 14.73 -10.05 17.73
C SER A 336 14.61 -10.08 16.21
N VAL A 337 15.64 -9.58 15.50
CA VAL A 337 15.79 -9.81 14.03
C VAL A 337 15.83 -11.31 13.66
N LYS A 338 15.84 -12.19 14.66
CA LYS A 338 15.71 -13.64 14.51
C LYS A 338 14.26 -14.13 14.66
N ASP A 339 13.35 -13.26 15.08
CA ASP A 339 11.92 -13.56 15.13
C ASP A 339 11.32 -13.36 13.75
N ASP A 340 11.15 -14.45 13.03
CA ASP A 340 10.61 -14.46 11.67
C ASP A 340 9.21 -13.83 11.59
N ASP A 341 8.40 -13.95 12.64
CA ASP A 341 7.04 -13.41 12.64
C ASP A 341 7.04 -11.89 12.84
N ALA A 342 7.92 -11.34 13.69
CA ALA A 342 8.10 -9.90 13.83
C ALA A 342 8.62 -9.27 12.53
N ILE A 343 9.60 -9.92 11.89
CA ILE A 343 10.09 -9.47 10.57
C ILE A 343 9.02 -9.57 9.49
N LYS A 344 8.23 -10.64 9.46
CA LYS A 344 7.11 -10.77 8.53
C LYS A 344 6.08 -9.64 8.73
N ARG A 345 5.69 -9.32 9.96
CA ARG A 345 4.78 -8.20 10.26
C ARG A 345 5.32 -6.87 9.74
N LEU A 346 6.57 -6.54 10.08
CA LEU A 346 7.21 -5.31 9.62
C LEU A 346 7.30 -5.23 8.09
N ASN A 347 7.78 -6.30 7.46
CA ASN A 347 7.87 -6.37 5.99
C ASN A 347 6.51 -6.26 5.32
N SER A 348 5.50 -6.88 5.88
CA SER A 348 4.12 -6.79 5.40
C SER A 348 3.62 -5.36 5.46
N PHE A 349 3.76 -4.68 6.60
CA PHE A 349 3.41 -3.26 6.76
C PHE A 349 4.12 -2.38 5.71
N LEU A 350 5.43 -2.53 5.58
CA LEU A 350 6.20 -1.70 4.65
C LEU A 350 5.87 -1.97 3.18
N ASN A 351 5.62 -3.22 2.81
CA ASN A 351 5.30 -3.55 1.42
C ASN A 351 3.85 -3.22 1.04
N GLU A 352 2.90 -3.41 1.96
CA GLU A 352 1.50 -3.22 1.64
C GLU A 352 1.04 -1.79 1.97
N ASP A 353 1.28 -1.31 3.19
CA ASP A 353 0.80 0.01 3.60
C ASP A 353 1.70 1.14 3.07
N VAL A 354 3.02 1.05 3.31
CA VAL A 354 3.93 2.14 2.93
C VAL A 354 4.15 2.14 1.41
N ARG A 355 4.53 1.02 0.85
CA ARG A 355 4.93 0.95 -0.56
C ARG A 355 3.75 0.87 -1.51
N ARG A 356 2.82 -0.09 -1.31
CA ARG A 356 1.68 -0.29 -2.23
C ARG A 356 0.64 0.82 -2.09
N ASP A 357 0.22 1.15 -0.86
CA ASP A 357 -0.92 2.03 -0.62
C ASP A 357 -0.49 3.51 -0.60
N LEU A 358 0.60 3.85 0.09
CA LEU A 358 1.11 5.21 0.15
C LEU A 358 2.06 5.59 -1.00
N LYS A 359 2.42 4.62 -1.86
CA LYS A 359 3.39 4.83 -2.96
C LYS A 359 4.74 5.39 -2.49
N CYS A 360 5.11 5.12 -1.24
CA CYS A 360 6.35 5.56 -0.62
C CYS A 360 7.42 4.47 -0.70
N SER A 361 8.61 4.83 -1.15
CA SER A 361 9.76 3.93 -1.16
C SER A 361 10.34 3.75 0.24
N TYR A 362 11.06 2.65 0.49
CA TYR A 362 11.81 2.54 1.73
C TYR A 362 13.22 1.95 1.53
N ILE A 363 14.16 2.40 2.37
CA ILE A 363 15.52 1.88 2.46
C ILE A 363 15.80 1.47 3.89
N PHE A 364 16.24 0.23 4.11
CA PHE A 364 16.75 -0.23 5.38
C PHE A 364 18.26 -0.25 5.42
N ILE A 365 18.82 0.17 6.55
CA ILE A 365 20.21 -0.08 6.91
C ILE A 365 20.22 -1.27 7.87
N HIS A 366 21.06 -2.25 7.58
CA HIS A 366 21.14 -3.45 8.41
C HIS A 366 22.59 -3.90 8.62
N HIS A 367 22.85 -4.46 9.81
CA HIS A 367 24.14 -5.04 10.18
C HIS A 367 24.14 -6.54 9.87
N PRO A 368 25.22 -7.11 9.31
CA PRO A 368 25.33 -8.54 9.14
C PRO A 368 25.35 -9.26 10.51
N ARG A 369 24.88 -10.50 10.51
CA ARG A 369 24.94 -11.35 11.70
C ARG A 369 26.38 -11.51 12.21
N LYS A 370 26.60 -11.43 13.51
CA LYS A 370 27.90 -11.85 14.11
C LYS A 370 28.03 -13.36 13.90
N LYS A 371 29.13 -13.79 13.24
CA LYS A 371 29.44 -15.21 13.07
C LYS A 371 29.73 -15.86 14.42
N GLY A 372 29.32 -17.11 14.57
CA GLY A 372 29.73 -17.94 15.69
C GLY A 372 31.22 -18.28 15.61
N ILE A 373 31.82 -18.60 16.79
CA ILE A 373 33.22 -19.06 16.83
C ILE A 373 33.33 -20.34 16.02
N GLY A 374 34.15 -20.33 14.95
CA GLY A 374 34.38 -21.51 14.11
C GLY A 374 33.69 -21.50 12.73
N GLU A 375 32.84 -20.52 12.42
CA GLU A 375 32.26 -20.36 11.08
C GLU A 375 33.29 -19.74 10.11
N THR A 376 33.62 -20.46 9.04
CA THR A 376 34.51 -19.97 7.97
C THR A 376 33.79 -18.93 7.10
N GLU A 377 34.56 -18.02 6.48
CA GLU A 377 34.01 -17.09 5.48
C GLU A 377 33.45 -17.90 4.29
N SER A 378 32.15 -17.78 4.02
CA SER A 378 31.57 -18.36 2.81
C SER A 378 31.98 -17.51 1.61
N LYS A 379 32.06 -18.14 0.42
CA LYS A 379 32.39 -17.43 -0.81
C LYS A 379 31.26 -16.56 -1.34
N ASP A 380 30.05 -16.75 -0.82
CA ASP A 380 28.86 -15.99 -1.20
C ASP A 380 28.54 -14.91 -0.17
N ASP A 381 28.71 -13.65 -0.56
CA ASP A 381 28.40 -12.48 0.27
C ASP A 381 26.93 -12.41 0.73
N LEU A 382 26.02 -13.13 0.08
CA LEU A 382 24.61 -13.23 0.47
C LEU A 382 24.37 -14.18 1.65
N ASP A 383 25.22 -15.22 1.80
CA ASP A 383 25.10 -16.23 2.87
C ASP A 383 25.82 -15.82 4.15
N ASP A 384 26.83 -14.95 4.04
CA ASP A 384 27.74 -14.60 5.12
C ASP A 384 27.19 -13.59 6.13
N GLY A 385 25.90 -13.70 6.49
CA GLY A 385 25.45 -12.98 7.66
C GLY A 385 24.35 -11.99 7.44
N TYR A 386 23.63 -12.14 6.39
CA TYR A 386 22.39 -11.37 6.23
C TYR A 386 21.35 -11.97 7.15
N GLY A 387 21.08 -11.35 8.26
CA GLY A 387 20.01 -11.64 9.21
C GLY A 387 18.88 -12.52 8.66
N SER A 388 17.69 -12.25 8.78
CA SER A 388 16.60 -13.05 8.21
C SER A 388 16.67 -13.10 6.67
N THR A 389 16.57 -14.29 6.10
CA THR A 389 16.38 -14.53 4.66
C THR A 389 15.17 -13.78 4.11
N TYR A 390 14.19 -13.49 4.96
CA TYR A 390 12.99 -12.71 4.60
C TYR A 390 13.29 -11.26 4.22
N ILE A 391 14.28 -10.61 4.84
CA ILE A 391 14.65 -9.22 4.50
C ILE A 391 15.18 -9.16 3.08
N ASN A 392 16.11 -10.07 2.77
CA ASN A 392 16.69 -10.16 1.44
C ASN A 392 15.67 -10.61 0.39
N ALA A 393 14.78 -11.52 0.75
CA ALA A 393 13.74 -12.01 -0.16
C ALA A 393 12.79 -10.89 -0.59
N ASN A 394 12.44 -9.98 0.30
CA ASN A 394 11.46 -8.93 0.03
C ASN A 394 12.05 -7.66 -0.58
N ALA A 395 13.31 -7.31 -0.31
CA ALA A 395 13.96 -6.17 -0.95
C ALA A 395 14.07 -6.37 -2.48
N GLN A 396 13.81 -5.31 -3.23
CA GLN A 396 14.05 -5.31 -4.68
C GLN A 396 15.53 -5.17 -5.01
N THR A 397 16.24 -4.40 -4.22
CA THR A 397 17.69 -4.18 -4.37
C THR A 397 18.41 -4.38 -3.05
N VAL A 398 19.56 -5.00 -3.11
CA VAL A 398 20.47 -5.20 -1.98
C VAL A 398 21.81 -4.59 -2.34
N VAL A 399 22.28 -3.65 -1.51
CA VAL A 399 23.59 -3.01 -1.60
C VAL A 399 24.45 -3.49 -0.43
N VAL A 400 25.65 -3.93 -0.72
CA VAL A 400 26.60 -4.41 0.29
C VAL A 400 27.83 -3.52 0.29
N LEU A 401 28.14 -2.95 1.45
CA LEU A 401 29.36 -2.18 1.69
C LEU A 401 30.37 -3.03 2.43
N SER A 402 31.57 -3.19 1.87
CA SER A 402 32.67 -3.92 2.47
C SER A 402 33.97 -3.12 2.39
N SER A 403 34.85 -3.24 3.40
CA SER A 403 36.13 -2.55 3.46
C SER A 403 37.17 -3.41 4.19
N ARG A 404 38.41 -3.29 3.82
CA ARG A 404 39.52 -3.86 4.60
C ARG A 404 39.71 -3.04 5.88
N PRO A 405 40.09 -3.65 7.01
CA PRO A 405 40.39 -2.90 8.23
C PRO A 405 41.42 -1.80 7.97
N GLY A 406 41.17 -0.58 8.43
CA GLY A 406 42.03 0.57 8.26
C GLY A 406 42.03 1.22 6.87
N SER A 407 41.28 0.68 5.90
CA SER A 407 41.17 1.26 4.55
C SER A 407 40.14 2.39 4.51
N ASN A 408 40.51 3.47 3.79
CA ASN A 408 39.58 4.55 3.44
C ASN A 408 38.63 4.17 2.27
N ARG A 409 38.95 3.06 1.56
CA ARG A 409 38.14 2.56 0.43
C ARG A 409 37.08 1.60 0.87
N ILE A 410 35.93 1.70 0.23
CA ILE A 410 34.76 0.83 0.42
C ILE A 410 34.43 0.19 -0.92
N LYS A 411 34.34 -1.13 -0.94
CA LYS A 411 33.81 -1.87 -2.07
C LYS A 411 32.30 -1.90 -1.97
N VAL A 412 31.61 -1.49 -3.04
CA VAL A 412 30.16 -1.50 -3.19
C VAL A 412 29.78 -2.66 -4.10
N LYS A 413 28.95 -3.55 -3.60
CA LYS A 413 28.44 -4.71 -4.34
C LYS A 413 26.92 -4.66 -4.42
N LEU A 414 26.37 -5.15 -5.53
CA LEU A 414 24.92 -5.26 -5.75
C LEU A 414 24.55 -6.73 -6.03
N PRO A 415 24.55 -7.57 -4.98
CA PRO A 415 24.28 -9.00 -5.15
C PRO A 415 22.85 -9.29 -5.60
N LYS A 416 21.93 -8.35 -5.43
CA LYS A 416 20.54 -8.48 -5.86
C LYS A 416 20.01 -7.18 -6.46
N THR A 417 19.53 -7.27 -7.70
CA THR A 417 18.72 -6.27 -8.38
C THR A 417 17.62 -7.03 -9.15
N ARG A 418 16.34 -6.74 -8.88
CA ARG A 418 15.22 -7.47 -9.55
C ARG A 418 14.90 -6.94 -10.94
N MET A 419 15.20 -5.68 -11.20
CA MET A 419 14.67 -4.95 -12.36
C MET A 419 15.70 -4.72 -13.47
N VAL A 420 16.97 -4.94 -13.18
CA VAL A 420 18.07 -4.71 -14.13
C VAL A 420 19.06 -5.88 -14.12
N ARG A 421 19.90 -5.94 -15.14
CA ARG A 421 21.03 -6.91 -15.18
C ARG A 421 21.98 -6.65 -14.00
N LYS A 422 22.67 -7.70 -13.56
CA LYS A 422 23.67 -7.62 -12.49
C LYS A 422 24.68 -6.52 -12.83
N MET A 423 24.81 -5.56 -11.94
CA MET A 423 25.83 -4.51 -12.02
C MET A 423 27.18 -5.04 -11.51
N GLU A 424 28.25 -4.52 -12.06
CA GLU A 424 29.61 -4.84 -11.57
C GLU A 424 29.88 -4.17 -10.23
N ASP A 425 30.69 -4.83 -9.40
CA ASP A 425 31.19 -4.25 -8.15
C ASP A 425 32.11 -3.07 -8.45
N PHE A 426 32.06 -2.03 -7.62
CA PHE A 426 32.93 -0.87 -7.74
C PHE A 426 33.46 -0.42 -6.38
N GLU A 427 34.48 0.43 -6.40
CA GLU A 427 35.09 0.98 -5.20
C GLU A 427 34.85 2.48 -5.09
N ILE A 428 34.60 2.93 -3.86
CA ILE A 428 34.51 4.33 -3.49
C ILE A 428 35.53 4.65 -2.40
N GLU A 429 35.96 5.90 -2.34
CA GLU A 429 36.83 6.40 -1.28
C GLU A 429 36.14 7.50 -0.49
N ARG A 430 36.28 7.47 0.86
CA ARG A 430 35.71 8.49 1.74
C ARG A 430 36.46 9.81 1.56
N THR A 431 35.73 10.91 1.59
CA THR A 431 36.27 12.27 1.61
C THR A 431 36.17 12.89 3.01
N PRO A 432 36.99 13.91 3.36
CA PRO A 432 36.94 14.55 4.67
C PRO A 432 35.57 15.09 5.06
N ASN A 433 34.79 15.59 4.10
CA ASN A 433 33.44 16.13 4.31
C ASN A 433 32.35 15.04 4.35
N ARG A 434 32.66 13.83 4.80
CA ARG A 434 31.75 12.66 4.80
C ARG A 434 31.14 12.34 3.43
N GLY A 435 31.82 12.69 2.35
CA GLY A 435 31.43 12.36 0.98
C GLY A 435 32.09 11.06 0.51
N PHE A 436 31.84 10.76 -0.76
CA PHE A 436 32.43 9.61 -1.44
C PHE A 436 32.81 9.99 -2.87
N VAL A 437 33.96 9.46 -3.34
CA VAL A 437 34.39 9.57 -4.72
C VAL A 437 34.63 8.18 -5.30
N LEU A 438 34.41 8.03 -6.59
CA LEU A 438 34.70 6.79 -7.32
C LEU A 438 36.19 6.55 -7.44
N VAL A 439 36.60 5.29 -7.26
CA VAL A 439 37.99 4.86 -7.44
C VAL A 439 38.12 4.07 -8.74
N GLY A 440 39.01 4.51 -9.65
CA GLY A 440 39.35 3.78 -10.88
C GLY A 440 38.55 4.18 -12.12
N SER A 441 38.83 3.51 -13.25
CA SER A 441 38.37 3.85 -14.60
C SER A 441 36.89 3.52 -14.92
N ASN A 442 36.09 3.14 -13.96
CA ASN A 442 34.71 2.74 -14.19
C ASN A 442 33.76 3.87 -14.63
N GLN A 443 34.27 5.12 -14.71
CA GLN A 443 33.46 6.24 -15.22
C GLN A 443 33.09 6.10 -16.72
N ALA A 444 33.90 5.41 -17.52
CA ALA A 444 33.69 5.32 -18.97
C ALA A 444 32.81 4.11 -19.40
N ALA A 445 32.77 3.06 -18.60
CA ALA A 445 32.04 1.83 -18.95
C ALA A 445 30.51 1.96 -18.72
N TYR A 446 30.11 2.67 -17.67
CA TYR A 446 28.68 2.80 -17.31
C TYR A 446 27.88 3.78 -18.18
N THR A 447 28.55 4.74 -18.83
CA THR A 447 27.88 5.69 -19.73
C THR A 447 27.56 5.11 -21.11
N LYS A 448 28.21 4.01 -21.52
CA LYS A 448 27.96 3.39 -22.83
C LYS A 448 26.86 2.32 -22.83
N GLU A 449 26.74 1.54 -21.77
CA GLU A 449 25.75 0.43 -21.72
C GLU A 449 24.33 0.86 -21.32
N THR A 450 24.17 1.99 -20.62
CA THR A 450 22.84 2.56 -20.30
C THR A 450 22.20 3.27 -21.49
N MET A 451 22.97 3.64 -22.53
CA MET A 451 22.42 4.24 -23.75
C MET A 451 21.89 3.22 -24.78
N ASP A 452 22.30 1.95 -24.68
CA ASP A 452 21.86 0.90 -25.62
C ASP A 452 20.51 0.22 -25.24
N THR A 453 19.87 0.65 -24.16
CA THR A 453 18.52 0.19 -23.79
C THR A 453 17.41 1.19 -24.16
N THR A 454 17.69 2.19 -24.98
CA THR A 454 16.60 2.88 -25.69
C THR A 454 15.99 1.87 -26.65
N ILE A 455 14.76 1.50 -26.38
CA ILE A 455 13.86 0.77 -27.27
C ILE A 455 13.99 1.45 -28.65
N SER A 456 14.53 0.71 -29.62
CA SER A 456 14.46 1.11 -31.03
C SER A 456 12.98 1.38 -31.35
N GLU A 457 12.67 2.60 -31.69
CA GLU A 457 11.38 2.93 -32.29
C GLU A 457 11.12 1.96 -33.45
N PRO A 458 9.91 1.42 -33.59
CA PRO A 458 9.59 0.58 -34.73
C PRO A 458 9.76 1.43 -35.98
N GLY A 459 10.78 1.08 -36.78
CA GLY A 459 11.06 1.72 -38.04
C GLY A 459 9.80 1.76 -38.92
N GLU A 460 9.54 2.90 -39.49
CA GLU A 460 8.53 3.09 -40.54
C GLU A 460 8.74 2.04 -41.65
N SER A 461 7.75 1.19 -41.79
CA SER A 461 7.68 0.25 -42.91
C SER A 461 7.54 1.04 -44.23
N PRO A 462 8.27 0.68 -45.27
CA PRO A 462 8.05 1.31 -46.58
C PRO A 462 6.64 0.96 -47.11
N PRO A 463 6.04 1.81 -47.93
CA PRO A 463 4.66 1.65 -48.39
C PRO A 463 4.50 0.36 -49.25
N ASP A 464 3.52 -0.44 -48.85
CA ASP A 464 3.15 -1.68 -49.52
C ASP A 464 2.76 -1.43 -50.99
N GLU A 465 3.47 -2.10 -51.88
CA GLU A 465 2.99 -2.34 -53.27
C GLU A 465 1.82 -3.34 -53.18
N VAL A 466 0.73 -2.95 -53.80
CA VAL A 466 -0.50 -3.73 -53.94
C VAL A 466 -0.24 -4.85 -54.98
N PRO A 467 -0.37 -6.15 -54.60
CA PRO A 467 -0.51 -7.20 -55.62
C PRO A 467 -1.99 -7.46 -55.88
N THR A 468 -2.35 -7.33 -57.14
CA THR A 468 -3.60 -7.79 -57.74
C THR A 468 -3.72 -9.31 -57.68
N ASN A 469 -4.91 -9.71 -57.24
CA ASN A 469 -5.75 -10.88 -57.57
C ASN A 469 -5.11 -12.14 -58.17
N ASN A 470 -5.24 -13.25 -57.56
CA ASN A 470 -5.95 -14.49 -57.97
C ASN A 470 -5.46 -15.73 -57.24
N SER A 471 -6.30 -16.34 -56.48
CA SER A 471 -6.77 -17.71 -56.64
C SER A 471 -7.28 -18.29 -55.33
N LEU A 472 -8.57 -18.50 -55.34
CA LEU A 472 -9.32 -19.41 -54.48
C LEU A 472 -8.78 -20.84 -54.62
N GLY A 473 -8.68 -21.55 -53.51
CA GLY A 473 -8.77 -23.00 -53.56
C GLY A 473 -8.06 -23.80 -52.52
N LYS A 474 -8.86 -24.32 -51.58
CA LYS A 474 -8.66 -25.61 -50.84
C LYS A 474 -7.54 -25.67 -49.82
N LEU A 475 -7.83 -25.88 -48.51
CA LEU A 475 -8.12 -27.21 -47.94
C LEU A 475 -8.51 -27.09 -46.47
N PHE A 476 -9.73 -27.42 -46.17
CA PHE A 476 -10.09 -28.02 -44.87
C PHE A 476 -9.58 -29.45 -44.82
N ASN A 477 -9.02 -29.85 -43.67
CA ASN A 477 -9.22 -31.14 -43.01
C ASN A 477 -8.17 -31.28 -41.92
N PHE A 478 -8.53 -31.34 -40.76
CA PHE A 478 -8.75 -32.14 -39.56
C PHE A 478 -8.69 -31.24 -38.34
#